data_8200d64c1403041fa4ba966eb741f440
#
_entry.id   8200d64c1403041fa4ba966eb741f440
#
_cell.length_a   1.000
_cell.length_b   1.000
_cell.length_c   1.000
_cell.angle_alpha   90.00
_cell.angle_beta   90.00
_cell.angle_gamma   90.00
#
_symmetry.space_group_name_H-M   'P 1'
#
loop_
_entity.id
_entity.type
_entity.pdbx_description
1 polymer ?
#
loop_
_entity_poly.entity_id
_entity_poly.type
_entity_poly.pdbx_seq_one_letter_code
_entity_poly.pdbx_strand_id
1 'polypeptide(L)'
;MYPLQKAIFVGLPLLVFCFLNTGLALAEIKKDRTFTLASPDFNHQSEIPRLYTCDGDNISPELHWSGLPPSTKSLTLIVDDPDAPDPAKPKIIWAHWLLYNISPHNTELSRGITADNLPVGTLQGKNDWKKIGYRGPCPPIGKHRYFFKLYTLDIELPNLQSPNKAQLENAIAGHVIGQTALIGTFKRH
;
A
#
# COMPACT_ATOMS: atom_id res chain seq x y z
N MET A 1 69.04 60.19 47.22
CA MET A 1 69.50 58.79 47.12
C MET A 1 68.41 57.91 47.62
N TYR A 2 67.56 57.47 46.72
CA TYR A 2 66.42 56.55 46.96
C TYR A 2 66.52 55.37 46.02
N PRO A 3 66.34 54.14 46.46
CA PRO A 3 66.45 52.96 45.59
C PRO A 3 65.13 52.66 44.84
N LEU A 4 65.30 52.28 43.63
CA LEU A 4 64.22 51.79 42.74
C LEU A 4 63.65 50.48 43.31
N GLN A 5 62.34 50.44 43.50
CA GLN A 5 61.58 49.21 43.66
C GLN A 5 61.23 48.59 42.38
N LYS A 6 61.66 47.35 42.13
CA LYS A 6 61.26 46.55 40.94
C LYS A 6 59.90 45.93 41.23
N ALA A 7 58.91 46.28 40.35
CA ALA A 7 57.62 45.61 40.36
C ALA A 7 57.72 44.27 39.60
N ILE A 8 57.40 43.21 40.28
CA ILE A 8 57.30 41.85 39.70
C ILE A 8 55.89 41.71 39.15
N PHE A 9 55.70 41.61 37.78
CA PHE A 9 54.47 41.23 37.16
C PHE A 9 54.33 39.71 37.24
N VAL A 10 53.40 39.23 38.01
CA VAL A 10 52.96 37.82 38.02
C VAL A 10 51.90 37.71 36.92
N GLY A 11 52.29 37.07 35.82
CA GLY A 11 51.35 36.75 34.74
C GLY A 11 50.41 35.63 35.12
N LEU A 12 49.14 35.92 35.14
CA LEU A 12 48.06 34.94 35.34
C LEU A 12 47.83 34.18 34.03
N PRO A 13 47.88 32.83 33.97
CA PRO A 13 47.61 32.12 32.74
C PRO A 13 46.12 32.15 32.45
N LEU A 14 45.75 32.62 31.26
CA LEU A 14 44.41 32.61 30.72
C LEU A 14 44.03 31.15 30.35
N LEU A 15 43.24 30.51 31.16
CA LEU A 15 42.65 29.18 30.88
C LEU A 15 41.58 29.36 29.76
N VAL A 16 41.94 29.03 28.55
CA VAL A 16 40.99 28.92 27.42
C VAL A 16 40.20 27.62 27.63
N PHE A 17 38.94 27.75 28.12
CA PHE A 17 37.98 26.65 28.15
C PHE A 17 37.49 26.40 26.72
N CYS A 18 38.06 25.39 26.09
CA CYS A 18 37.56 24.85 24.82
C CYS A 18 36.29 24.05 25.13
N PHE A 19 35.09 24.66 24.93
CA PHE A 19 33.83 23.94 24.96
C PHE A 19 33.77 23.02 23.74
N LEU A 20 34.11 21.77 23.96
CA LEU A 20 33.77 20.67 23.00
C LEU A 20 32.27 20.49 22.99
N ASN A 21 31.65 21.12 22.00
CA ASN A 21 30.22 20.92 21.68
C ASN A 21 30.09 19.52 21.07
N THR A 22 29.95 18.49 21.89
CA THR A 22 29.58 17.14 21.43
C THR A 22 28.11 17.17 21.05
N GLY A 23 27.84 17.57 19.80
CA GLY A 23 26.55 17.39 19.20
C GLY A 23 26.24 15.89 19.13
N LEU A 24 25.42 15.41 20.05
CA LEU A 24 24.78 14.11 19.90
C LEU A 24 23.88 14.20 18.65
N ALA A 25 24.37 13.69 17.54
CA ALA A 25 23.53 13.38 16.38
C ALA A 25 22.59 12.26 16.83
N LEU A 26 21.34 12.61 17.16
CA LEU A 26 20.25 11.65 17.27
C LEU A 26 20.13 10.97 15.90
N ALA A 27 20.66 9.76 15.79
CA ALA A 27 20.37 8.90 14.66
C ALA A 27 18.86 8.68 14.67
N GLU A 28 18.15 9.34 13.75
CA GLU A 28 16.75 9.05 13.49
C GLU A 28 16.66 7.56 13.15
N ILE A 29 16.06 6.79 14.05
CA ILE A 29 15.73 5.38 13.80
C ILE A 29 14.73 5.44 12.62
N LYS A 30 15.23 5.22 11.41
CA LYS A 30 14.43 5.06 10.21
C LYS A 30 13.57 3.82 10.44
N LYS A 31 12.37 4.03 10.99
CA LYS A 31 11.39 2.96 11.19
C LYS A 31 11.11 2.37 9.82
N ASP A 32 11.59 1.16 9.62
CA ASP A 32 11.33 0.41 8.39
C ASP A 32 9.81 0.31 8.24
N ARG A 33 9.26 1.08 7.30
CA ARG A 33 7.82 1.14 7.09
C ARG A 33 7.43 -0.05 6.25
N THR A 34 6.96 -1.10 6.90
CA THR A 34 6.40 -2.25 6.18
C THR A 34 5.17 -1.80 5.38
N PHE A 35 5.19 -2.03 4.06
CA PHE A 35 4.04 -1.78 3.20
C PHE A 35 2.93 -2.76 3.54
N THR A 36 1.77 -2.26 3.96
CA THR A 36 0.63 -3.05 4.43
C THR A 36 -0.66 -2.65 3.72
N LEU A 37 -1.55 -3.62 3.56
CA LEU A 37 -2.94 -3.47 3.14
C LEU A 37 -3.84 -4.16 4.16
N ALA A 38 -4.86 -3.46 4.62
CA ALA A 38 -5.82 -3.93 5.61
C ALA A 38 -7.24 -3.48 5.26
N SER A 39 -8.24 -4.06 5.93
CA SER A 39 -9.62 -3.62 5.88
C SER A 39 -10.19 -3.58 7.30
N PRO A 40 -11.02 -2.61 7.67
CA PRO A 40 -11.79 -2.66 8.91
C PRO A 40 -12.95 -3.65 8.82
N ASP A 41 -13.30 -4.11 7.62
CA ASP A 41 -14.46 -4.95 7.35
C ASP A 41 -14.20 -6.45 7.56
N PHE A 42 -12.92 -6.88 7.42
CA PHE A 42 -12.49 -8.26 7.70
C PHE A 42 -10.99 -8.34 7.92
N ASN A 43 -10.56 -9.31 8.72
CA ASN A 43 -9.14 -9.55 8.98
C ASN A 43 -8.49 -10.42 7.90
N HIS A 44 -7.17 -10.34 7.79
CA HIS A 44 -6.40 -11.23 6.90
C HIS A 44 -6.69 -12.71 7.20
N GLN A 45 -6.99 -13.48 6.16
CA GLN A 45 -7.38 -14.90 6.18
C GLN A 45 -8.73 -15.20 6.86
N SER A 46 -9.51 -14.18 7.23
CA SER A 46 -10.85 -14.38 7.76
C SER A 46 -11.92 -14.41 6.67
N GLU A 47 -13.16 -14.68 7.07
CA GLU A 47 -14.31 -14.66 6.17
C GLU A 47 -14.66 -13.23 5.76
N ILE A 48 -14.92 -13.04 4.46
CA ILE A 48 -15.43 -11.78 3.91
C ILE A 48 -16.92 -11.70 4.25
N PRO A 49 -17.40 -10.65 4.94
CA PRO A 49 -18.80 -10.49 5.27
C PRO A 49 -19.71 -10.52 4.05
N ARG A 50 -20.89 -11.11 4.22
CA ARG A 50 -21.88 -11.31 3.16
C ARG A 50 -22.20 -10.03 2.36
N LEU A 51 -22.19 -8.88 3.03
CA LEU A 51 -22.41 -7.56 2.42
C LEU A 51 -21.55 -7.32 1.18
N TYR A 52 -20.31 -7.82 1.17
CA TYR A 52 -19.32 -7.60 0.10
C TYR A 52 -19.33 -8.70 -0.97
N THR A 53 -20.30 -9.59 -0.95
CA THR A 53 -20.39 -10.79 -1.81
C THR A 53 -21.66 -10.80 -2.64
N CYS A 54 -21.75 -11.72 -3.61
CA CYS A 54 -22.97 -11.89 -4.41
C CYS A 54 -24.20 -12.35 -3.62
N ASP A 55 -24.03 -12.77 -2.38
CA ASP A 55 -25.13 -13.14 -1.49
C ASP A 55 -25.64 -11.94 -0.66
N GLY A 56 -25.03 -10.77 -0.79
CA GLY A 56 -25.41 -9.50 -0.17
C GLY A 56 -25.47 -8.37 -1.19
N ASP A 57 -25.08 -7.15 -0.77
CA ASP A 57 -25.19 -5.96 -1.59
C ASP A 57 -24.12 -5.88 -2.70
N ASN A 58 -23.12 -6.75 -2.64
CA ASN A 58 -22.06 -6.85 -3.65
C ASN A 58 -21.27 -5.55 -3.83
N ILE A 59 -21.08 -4.80 -2.76
CA ILE A 59 -20.28 -3.58 -2.70
C ILE A 59 -18.83 -3.89 -2.31
N SER A 60 -17.88 -3.02 -2.66
CA SER A 60 -16.48 -3.20 -2.26
C SER A 60 -16.29 -2.99 -0.75
N PRO A 61 -15.43 -3.77 -0.09
CA PRO A 61 -15.02 -3.46 1.28
C PRO A 61 -14.18 -2.18 1.31
N GLU A 62 -14.08 -1.59 2.49
CA GLU A 62 -13.15 -0.52 2.76
C GLU A 62 -11.72 -1.06 2.82
N LEU A 63 -10.78 -0.37 2.20
CA LEU A 63 -9.37 -0.76 2.15
C LEU A 63 -8.49 0.39 2.62
N HIS A 64 -7.49 0.09 3.47
CA HIS A 64 -6.49 1.03 3.93
C HIS A 64 -5.09 0.49 3.69
N TRP A 65 -4.15 1.38 3.36
CA TRP A 65 -2.75 1.00 3.21
C TRP A 65 -1.81 2.04 3.81
N SER A 66 -0.61 1.59 4.15
CA SER A 66 0.43 2.44 4.69
C SER A 66 1.82 1.88 4.37
N GLY A 67 2.86 2.68 4.62
CA GLY A 67 4.24 2.23 4.44
C GLY A 67 4.69 2.16 2.99
N LEU A 68 4.12 2.98 2.10
CA LEU A 68 4.54 3.03 0.69
C LEU A 68 6.03 3.32 0.57
N PRO A 69 6.75 2.65 -0.37
CA PRO A 69 8.10 3.05 -0.76
C PRO A 69 8.14 4.53 -1.19
N PRO A 70 9.18 5.30 -0.81
CA PRO A 70 9.24 6.75 -1.12
C PRO A 70 9.22 7.09 -2.61
N SER A 71 9.67 6.15 -3.46
CA SER A 71 9.69 6.31 -4.93
C SER A 71 8.38 5.96 -5.63
N THR A 72 7.31 5.65 -4.87
CA THR A 72 6.01 5.31 -5.44
C THR A 72 5.41 6.48 -6.22
N LYS A 73 5.10 6.25 -7.49
CA LYS A 73 4.40 7.21 -8.37
C LYS A 73 2.93 6.88 -8.55
N SER A 74 2.58 5.60 -8.54
CA SER A 74 1.19 5.15 -8.60
C SER A 74 1.00 3.80 -7.89
N LEU A 75 -0.27 3.44 -7.64
CA LEU A 75 -0.62 2.12 -7.13
C LEU A 75 -1.58 1.41 -8.11
N THR A 76 -1.51 0.08 -8.06
CA THR A 76 -2.42 -0.81 -8.80
C THR A 76 -3.02 -1.81 -7.83
N LEU A 77 -4.36 -1.93 -7.83
CA LEU A 77 -5.10 -2.94 -7.07
C LEU A 77 -5.64 -4.01 -8.03
N ILE A 78 -5.32 -5.26 -7.73
CA ILE A 78 -5.86 -6.44 -8.41
C ILE A 78 -6.54 -7.31 -7.36
N VAL A 79 -7.85 -7.51 -7.50
CA VAL A 79 -8.61 -8.45 -6.67
C VAL A 79 -8.91 -9.68 -7.51
N ASP A 80 -8.42 -10.84 -7.06
CA ASP A 80 -8.60 -12.09 -7.79
C ASP A 80 -8.84 -13.30 -6.88
N ASP A 81 -9.38 -14.36 -7.49
CA ASP A 81 -9.72 -15.65 -6.89
C ASP A 81 -8.94 -16.75 -7.63
N PRO A 82 -7.90 -17.35 -7.00
CA PRO A 82 -7.11 -18.42 -7.60
C PRO A 82 -7.77 -19.81 -7.46
N ASP A 83 -8.87 -19.93 -6.72
CA ASP A 83 -9.50 -21.20 -6.41
C ASP A 83 -10.67 -21.53 -7.37
N ALA A 84 -10.91 -20.68 -8.38
CA ALA A 84 -12.03 -20.84 -9.30
C ALA A 84 -11.81 -21.99 -10.31
N PRO A 85 -12.88 -22.75 -10.67
CA PRO A 85 -14.22 -22.70 -10.14
C PRO A 85 -14.43 -23.63 -8.90
N ASP A 86 -13.47 -24.46 -8.58
CA ASP A 86 -13.48 -25.46 -7.49
C ASP A 86 -12.11 -25.46 -6.80
N PRO A 87 -12.03 -25.16 -5.50
CA PRO A 87 -10.76 -25.13 -4.76
C PRO A 87 -10.04 -26.49 -4.72
N ALA A 88 -10.76 -27.62 -4.87
CA ALA A 88 -10.15 -28.92 -4.99
C ALA A 88 -9.48 -29.18 -6.35
N LYS A 89 -9.88 -28.42 -7.39
CA LYS A 89 -9.37 -28.52 -8.75
C LYS A 89 -9.43 -27.15 -9.45
N PRO A 90 -8.64 -26.16 -9.03
CA PRO A 90 -8.62 -24.85 -9.65
C PRO A 90 -8.21 -24.92 -11.13
N LYS A 91 -8.81 -24.09 -11.98
CA LYS A 91 -8.51 -24.08 -13.41
C LYS A 91 -8.12 -22.69 -13.93
N ILE A 92 -8.55 -21.65 -13.24
CA ILE A 92 -8.36 -20.26 -13.66
C ILE A 92 -8.16 -19.37 -12.42
N ILE A 93 -7.51 -18.24 -12.62
CA ILE A 93 -7.50 -17.14 -11.64
C ILE A 93 -8.54 -16.13 -12.09
N TRP A 94 -9.62 -15.96 -11.33
CA TRP A 94 -10.76 -15.14 -11.71
C TRP A 94 -10.60 -13.72 -11.18
N ALA A 95 -10.58 -12.72 -12.08
CA ALA A 95 -10.43 -11.33 -11.70
C ALA A 95 -11.77 -10.70 -11.27
N HIS A 96 -11.78 -10.08 -10.09
CA HIS A 96 -12.94 -9.46 -9.46
C HIS A 96 -12.95 -7.92 -9.60
N TRP A 97 -11.77 -7.28 -9.48
CA TRP A 97 -11.63 -5.83 -9.52
C TRP A 97 -10.22 -5.43 -9.94
N LEU A 98 -10.12 -4.46 -10.84
CA LEU A 98 -8.85 -3.96 -11.36
C LEU A 98 -8.86 -2.44 -11.31
N LEU A 99 -7.96 -1.85 -10.52
CA LEU A 99 -7.70 -0.41 -10.48
C LEU A 99 -6.23 -0.15 -10.77
N TYR A 100 -5.92 0.94 -11.45
CA TYR A 100 -4.55 1.39 -11.69
C TYR A 100 -4.47 2.91 -11.69
N ASN A 101 -3.25 3.43 -11.56
CA ASN A 101 -2.97 4.86 -11.36
C ASN A 101 -3.68 5.46 -10.13
N ILE A 102 -3.84 4.67 -9.05
CA ILE A 102 -4.27 5.23 -7.78
C ILE A 102 -3.12 6.12 -7.28
N SER A 103 -3.41 7.37 -6.94
CA SER A 103 -2.41 8.33 -6.47
C SER A 103 -1.78 7.86 -5.14
N PRO A 104 -0.44 7.96 -4.96
CA PRO A 104 0.23 7.61 -3.70
C PRO A 104 -0.14 8.53 -2.51
N HIS A 105 -0.81 9.65 -2.77
CA HIS A 105 -1.36 10.52 -1.72
C HIS A 105 -2.64 9.96 -1.09
N ASN A 106 -3.30 9.03 -1.75
CA ASN A 106 -4.42 8.30 -1.17
C ASN A 106 -3.91 7.17 -0.29
N THR A 107 -4.58 6.94 0.82
CA THR A 107 -4.28 5.89 1.80
C THR A 107 -5.42 4.92 1.99
N GLU A 108 -6.53 5.12 1.25
CA GLU A 108 -7.74 4.32 1.41
C GLU A 108 -8.60 4.29 0.14
N LEU A 109 -9.49 3.30 0.08
CA LEU A 109 -10.68 3.24 -0.76
C LEU A 109 -11.88 3.01 0.15
N SER A 110 -12.84 3.92 0.13
CA SER A 110 -14.03 3.83 0.98
C SER A 110 -14.90 2.62 0.63
N ARG A 111 -15.65 2.14 1.60
CA ARG A 111 -16.64 1.07 1.40
C ARG A 111 -17.64 1.44 0.30
N GLY A 112 -17.93 0.49 -0.58
CA GLY A 112 -18.90 0.68 -1.66
C GLY A 112 -18.52 1.77 -2.66
N ILE A 113 -17.20 2.05 -2.81
CA ILE A 113 -16.74 3.10 -3.71
C ILE A 113 -17.20 2.84 -5.15
N THR A 114 -17.78 3.87 -5.77
CA THR A 114 -18.23 3.84 -7.16
C THR A 114 -17.22 4.51 -8.09
N ALA A 115 -17.39 4.35 -9.40
CA ALA A 115 -16.49 4.95 -10.39
C ALA A 115 -16.35 6.47 -10.22
N ASP A 116 -17.45 7.16 -9.88
CA ASP A 116 -17.49 8.62 -9.74
C ASP A 116 -16.78 9.13 -8.48
N ASN A 117 -16.57 8.25 -7.50
CA ASN A 117 -15.94 8.58 -6.22
C ASN A 117 -14.51 8.03 -6.08
N LEU A 118 -13.98 7.38 -7.12
CA LEU A 118 -12.58 6.95 -7.13
C LEU A 118 -11.63 8.14 -7.01
N PRO A 119 -10.46 7.97 -6.35
CA PRO A 119 -9.44 9.01 -6.34
C PRO A 119 -9.13 9.53 -7.73
N VAL A 120 -8.96 10.85 -7.85
CA VAL A 120 -8.68 11.52 -9.14
C VAL A 120 -7.48 10.86 -9.85
N GLY A 121 -7.65 10.58 -11.13
CA GLY A 121 -6.64 9.91 -11.96
C GLY A 121 -6.71 8.38 -11.93
N THR A 122 -7.46 7.78 -11.02
CA THR A 122 -7.62 6.32 -10.95
C THR A 122 -8.41 5.82 -12.16
N LEU A 123 -7.85 4.80 -12.82
CA LEU A 123 -8.45 4.13 -13.97
C LEU A 123 -8.82 2.69 -13.60
N GLN A 124 -9.76 2.13 -14.36
CA GLN A 124 -10.29 0.80 -14.10
C GLN A 124 -10.07 -0.17 -15.26
N GLY A 125 -9.79 -1.43 -14.93
CA GLY A 125 -9.80 -2.54 -15.86
C GLY A 125 -11.13 -3.31 -15.85
N LYS A 126 -11.28 -4.23 -16.80
CA LYS A 126 -12.42 -5.16 -16.88
C LYS A 126 -12.13 -6.41 -16.05
N ASN A 127 -13.03 -6.72 -15.13
CA ASN A 127 -13.06 -8.02 -14.44
C ASN A 127 -13.47 -9.15 -15.39
N ASP A 128 -13.48 -10.41 -14.93
CA ASP A 128 -13.77 -11.54 -15.81
C ASP A 128 -15.24 -11.70 -16.16
N TRP A 129 -16.15 -10.97 -15.53
CA TRP A 129 -17.53 -10.75 -16.05
C TRP A 129 -17.60 -9.72 -17.18
N LYS A 130 -16.44 -9.20 -17.66
CA LYS A 130 -16.33 -8.16 -18.70
C LYS A 130 -16.96 -6.83 -18.29
N LYS A 131 -16.98 -6.56 -16.99
CA LYS A 131 -17.52 -5.34 -16.38
C LYS A 131 -16.41 -4.53 -15.70
N ILE A 132 -16.61 -3.24 -15.60
CA ILE A 132 -15.80 -2.33 -14.81
C ILE A 132 -16.37 -2.28 -13.39
N GLY A 133 -15.50 -2.10 -12.40
CA GLY A 133 -15.89 -2.03 -11.00
C GLY A 133 -15.75 -3.35 -10.25
N TYR A 134 -16.00 -3.28 -8.96
CA TYR A 134 -15.94 -4.42 -8.05
C TYR A 134 -17.07 -5.41 -8.32
N ARG A 135 -16.74 -6.70 -8.28
CA ARG A 135 -17.70 -7.79 -8.12
C ARG A 135 -17.16 -8.73 -7.03
N GLY A 136 -17.99 -8.94 -6.03
CA GLY A 136 -17.62 -9.69 -4.85
C GLY A 136 -17.51 -11.20 -5.06
N PRO A 137 -17.06 -11.88 -4.02
CA PRO A 137 -17.03 -13.34 -3.95
C PRO A 137 -18.37 -13.98 -4.34
N CYS A 138 -18.29 -14.97 -5.24
CA CYS A 138 -19.46 -15.71 -5.70
C CYS A 138 -19.07 -17.16 -6.09
N PRO A 139 -18.46 -17.95 -5.18
CA PRO A 139 -17.93 -19.26 -5.50
C PRO A 139 -19.07 -20.22 -5.82
N PRO A 140 -18.97 -21.00 -6.93
CA PRO A 140 -19.98 -22.00 -7.24
C PRO A 140 -19.90 -23.23 -6.34
N ILE A 141 -18.70 -23.57 -5.87
CA ILE A 141 -18.43 -24.79 -5.07
C ILE A 141 -17.34 -24.46 -4.02
N GLY A 142 -17.57 -24.85 -2.75
CA GLY A 142 -16.55 -24.82 -1.71
C GLY A 142 -16.26 -23.43 -1.14
N LYS A 143 -15.14 -23.31 -0.45
CA LYS A 143 -14.64 -22.06 0.16
C LYS A 143 -13.46 -21.59 -0.67
N HIS A 144 -13.56 -20.40 -1.28
CA HIS A 144 -12.51 -19.78 -2.08
C HIS A 144 -11.76 -18.72 -1.27
N ARG A 145 -10.53 -18.42 -1.71
CA ARG A 145 -9.70 -17.32 -1.24
C ARG A 145 -9.78 -16.17 -2.23
N TYR A 146 -9.83 -14.96 -1.70
CA TYR A 146 -9.87 -13.72 -2.49
C TYR A 146 -8.69 -12.88 -2.08
N PHE A 147 -7.81 -12.60 -3.04
CA PHE A 147 -6.59 -11.85 -2.84
C PHE A 147 -6.81 -10.41 -3.28
N PHE A 148 -6.75 -9.48 -2.35
CA PHE A 148 -6.68 -8.05 -2.61
C PHE A 148 -5.19 -7.71 -2.67
N LYS A 149 -4.62 -7.63 -3.87
CA LYS A 149 -3.19 -7.40 -4.11
C LYS A 149 -2.97 -5.94 -4.45
N LEU A 150 -2.17 -5.24 -3.65
CA LEU A 150 -1.81 -3.85 -3.89
C LEU A 150 -0.34 -3.77 -4.26
N TYR A 151 -0.07 -3.17 -5.41
CA TYR A 151 1.26 -2.96 -5.97
C TYR A 151 1.59 -1.48 -5.96
N THR A 152 2.83 -1.12 -5.64
CA THR A 152 3.39 0.22 -5.82
C THR A 152 4.29 0.23 -7.03
N LEU A 153 4.15 1.25 -7.88
CA LEU A 153 4.88 1.37 -9.13
C LEU A 153 5.78 2.61 -9.12
N ASP A 154 6.91 2.53 -9.82
CA ASP A 154 7.83 3.65 -10.06
C ASP A 154 7.40 4.55 -11.23
N ILE A 155 6.27 4.26 -11.86
CA ILE A 155 5.67 5.03 -12.96
C ILE A 155 4.16 5.23 -12.74
N GLU A 156 3.58 6.16 -13.49
CA GLU A 156 2.16 6.16 -13.86
C GLU A 156 2.00 5.45 -15.20
N LEU A 157 1.02 4.56 -15.30
CA LEU A 157 0.73 3.84 -16.54
C LEU A 157 -0.02 4.74 -17.53
N PRO A 158 0.18 4.57 -18.85
CA PRO A 158 -0.70 5.21 -19.84
C PRO A 158 -2.14 4.69 -19.68
N ASN A 159 -3.12 5.39 -20.26
CA ASN A 159 -4.48 4.88 -20.28
C ASN A 159 -4.56 3.60 -21.14
N LEU A 160 -4.73 2.45 -20.49
CA LEU A 160 -4.79 1.12 -21.11
C LEU A 160 -6.17 0.78 -21.70
N GLN A 161 -7.13 1.72 -21.68
CA GLN A 161 -8.46 1.57 -22.24
C GLN A 161 -9.24 0.35 -21.70
N SER A 162 -9.34 0.28 -20.36
CA SER A 162 -10.02 -0.81 -19.62
C SER A 162 -9.38 -2.20 -19.85
N PRO A 163 -8.11 -2.38 -19.44
CA PRO A 163 -7.37 -3.63 -19.61
C PRO A 163 -8.05 -4.78 -18.86
N ASN A 164 -7.86 -6.00 -19.32
CA ASN A 164 -8.09 -7.19 -18.52
C ASN A 164 -6.91 -7.43 -17.58
N LYS A 165 -7.02 -8.43 -16.69
CA LYS A 165 -5.99 -8.75 -15.70
C LYS A 165 -4.61 -8.98 -16.35
N ALA A 166 -4.53 -9.81 -17.38
CA ALA A 166 -3.25 -10.14 -18.03
C ALA A 166 -2.60 -8.90 -18.68
N GLN A 167 -3.40 -8.04 -19.32
CA GLN A 167 -2.90 -6.78 -19.89
C GLN A 167 -2.37 -5.84 -18.80
N LEU A 168 -3.08 -5.74 -17.67
CA LEU A 168 -2.64 -4.91 -16.55
C LEU A 168 -1.37 -5.48 -15.89
N GLU A 169 -1.30 -6.79 -15.66
CA GLU A 169 -0.11 -7.47 -15.13
C GLU A 169 1.11 -7.27 -16.04
N ASN A 170 0.94 -7.36 -17.35
CA ASN A 170 2.00 -7.07 -18.31
C ASN A 170 2.45 -5.60 -18.26
N ALA A 171 1.52 -4.68 -18.08
CA ALA A 171 1.82 -3.24 -18.02
C ALA A 171 2.59 -2.84 -16.76
N ILE A 172 2.36 -3.51 -15.63
CA ILE A 172 3.10 -3.27 -14.38
C ILE A 172 4.41 -4.04 -14.30
N ALA A 173 4.63 -5.04 -15.17
CA ALA A 173 5.84 -5.86 -15.14
C ALA A 173 7.09 -5.00 -15.31
N GLY A 174 8.07 -5.17 -14.39
CA GLY A 174 9.31 -4.39 -14.36
C GLY A 174 9.21 -3.02 -13.66
N HIS A 175 8.01 -2.60 -13.27
CA HIS A 175 7.75 -1.32 -12.59
C HIS A 175 7.31 -1.46 -11.13
N VAL A 176 7.15 -2.69 -10.65
CA VAL A 176 6.73 -2.96 -9.27
C VAL A 176 7.91 -2.76 -8.33
N ILE A 177 7.78 -1.80 -7.40
CA ILE A 177 8.78 -1.51 -6.35
C ILE A 177 8.35 -1.97 -4.96
N GLY A 178 7.11 -2.43 -4.80
CA GLY A 178 6.59 -3.02 -3.58
C GLY A 178 5.24 -3.68 -3.81
N GLN A 179 4.93 -4.68 -3.00
CA GLN A 179 3.65 -5.37 -3.05
C GLN A 179 3.20 -5.83 -1.67
N THR A 180 1.90 -5.87 -1.47
CA THR A 180 1.26 -6.42 -0.27
C THR A 180 -0.09 -7.03 -0.65
N ALA A 181 -0.63 -7.90 0.21
CA ALA A 181 -1.93 -8.50 -0.04
C ALA A 181 -2.74 -8.69 1.25
N LEU A 182 -4.02 -8.37 1.16
CA LEU A 182 -5.04 -8.81 2.12
C LEU A 182 -5.79 -10.00 1.51
N ILE A 183 -5.91 -11.08 2.26
CA ILE A 183 -6.60 -12.30 1.82
C ILE A 183 -7.88 -12.45 2.64
N GLY A 184 -9.00 -12.61 1.98
CA GLY A 184 -10.25 -13.02 2.61
C GLY A 184 -10.72 -14.37 2.08
N THR A 185 -11.66 -15.01 2.76
CA THR A 185 -12.28 -16.26 2.33
C THR A 185 -13.78 -16.10 2.25
N PHE A 186 -14.44 -16.87 1.37
CA PHE A 186 -15.88 -16.92 1.33
C PHE A 186 -16.37 -18.27 0.81
N LYS A 187 -17.49 -18.73 1.35
CA LYS A 187 -18.26 -19.89 0.89
C LYS A 187 -19.72 -19.47 0.86
N ARG A 188 -20.41 -19.78 -0.23
CA ARG A 188 -21.88 -19.59 -0.29
C ARG A 188 -22.58 -20.60 0.63
N HIS A 189 -23.69 -20.17 1.24
CA HIS A 189 -24.52 -20.99 2.13
C HIS A 189 -25.77 -21.49 1.40
#